data_184939d07c1d05d21988dffa48215f19
#
_entry.id   184939d07c1d05d21988dffa48215f19
#
_cell.length_a   1.000
_cell.length_b   1.000
_cell.length_c   1.000
_cell.angle_alpha   90.00
_cell.angle_beta   90.00
_cell.angle_gamma   90.00
#
_symmetry.space_group_name_H-M   'P 1'
#
loop_
_entity.id
_entity.type
_entity.pdbx_description
1 polymer ?
#
loop_
_entity_poly.entity_id
_entity_poly.type
_entity_poly.pdbx_seq_one_letter_code
_entity_poly.pdbx_strand_id
1 'polypeptide(L)'
;MIKWVAEQRRLEIGISTNEIIYKLIELDPNQNKRSFHALQVWCYAFLRRYGYGIRSITHAGQKLKENSKMEYEEFFRKLYSLRFRIGDDQNMCNIYNMDETPIWFEMISKNTVSKIGEKTVTVRTFGSERTRISVILCISADGKKIPPLLDFKGKKGGRKEEELKKKKYVQLKKIYVLCQDNSWADSDVFLFWINNIFFNNTHINNSLKKILIMDRATSHYDETLVDIFKKYNSYFILIPPGLTRFIQPLDVSINGPFKKAMHHWDIDFRIQYKNEKKPTSNDIINAIVDIWYNNTTIKPSNIINSFKSTGISINLDGSEQHLVHKHAELCDEIIIPNDVIFEPNEIDIAENIGNNLNLIKEENNKEGNSKITDYFSISNGANMDIE
;
A
#
# COMPACT_ATOMS: atom_id res chain seq x y z
N MET A 1 -26.67 -23.92 -1.22
CA MET A 1 -25.50 -23.56 -0.38
C MET A 1 -24.29 -23.15 -1.24
N ILE A 2 -23.65 -24.03 -2.01
CA ILE A 2 -22.41 -23.66 -2.74
C ILE A 2 -22.61 -22.54 -3.75
N LYS A 3 -23.73 -22.48 -4.46
CA LYS A 3 -24.06 -21.38 -5.37
C LYS A 3 -24.13 -20.04 -4.63
N TRP A 4 -24.67 -20.04 -3.41
CA TRP A 4 -24.69 -18.82 -2.57
C TRP A 4 -23.26 -18.41 -2.13
N VAL A 5 -22.41 -19.36 -1.69
CA VAL A 5 -21.01 -19.07 -1.36
C VAL A 5 -20.27 -18.49 -2.57
N ALA A 6 -20.42 -19.10 -3.74
CA ALA A 6 -19.80 -18.63 -4.97
C ALA A 6 -20.28 -17.21 -5.34
N GLU A 7 -21.58 -16.95 -5.22
CA GLU A 7 -22.15 -15.63 -5.50
C GLU A 7 -21.63 -14.56 -4.54
N GLN A 8 -21.59 -14.84 -3.22
CA GLN A 8 -21.02 -13.89 -2.26
C GLN A 8 -19.55 -13.58 -2.59
N ARG A 9 -18.77 -14.60 -2.98
CA ARG A 9 -17.36 -14.40 -3.33
C ARG A 9 -17.20 -13.72 -4.68
N ARG A 10 -18.10 -13.90 -5.64
CA ARG A 10 -18.15 -13.15 -6.89
C ARG A 10 -18.40 -11.66 -6.64
N LEU A 11 -19.19 -11.34 -5.63
CA LEU A 11 -19.47 -9.97 -5.18
C LEU A 11 -18.37 -9.43 -4.21
N GLU A 12 -17.26 -10.15 -4.03
CA GLU A 12 -16.17 -9.84 -3.09
C GLU A 12 -16.62 -9.71 -1.62
N ILE A 13 -17.81 -10.15 -1.27
CA ILE A 13 -18.31 -10.14 0.09
C ILE A 13 -17.57 -11.19 0.92
N GLY A 14 -16.95 -10.75 2.02
CA GLY A 14 -16.34 -11.64 3.00
C GLY A 14 -17.41 -12.47 3.70
N ILE A 15 -17.24 -13.78 3.73
CA ILE A 15 -18.13 -14.70 4.47
C ILE A 15 -17.32 -15.53 5.45
N SER A 16 -17.81 -15.61 6.67
CA SER A 16 -17.27 -16.44 7.73
C SER A 16 -17.92 -17.82 7.74
N THR A 17 -17.29 -18.77 8.43
CA THR A 17 -17.90 -20.09 8.68
C THR A 17 -19.23 -19.99 9.41
N ASN A 18 -19.39 -19.02 10.29
CA ASN A 18 -20.64 -18.78 11.02
C ASN A 18 -21.78 -18.40 10.07
N GLU A 19 -21.53 -17.48 9.12
CA GLU A 19 -22.56 -17.08 8.14
C GLU A 19 -22.96 -18.26 7.25
N ILE A 20 -22.02 -19.14 6.88
CA ILE A 20 -22.31 -20.36 6.14
C ILE A 20 -23.20 -21.32 6.97
N ILE A 21 -22.92 -21.44 8.28
CA ILE A 21 -23.74 -22.26 9.19
C ILE A 21 -25.13 -21.67 9.34
N TYR A 22 -25.27 -20.36 9.56
CA TYR A 22 -26.58 -19.70 9.62
C TYR A 22 -27.37 -19.90 8.33
N LYS A 23 -26.72 -19.76 7.18
CA LYS A 23 -27.36 -20.01 5.89
C LYS A 23 -27.76 -21.49 5.69
N LEU A 24 -27.00 -22.44 6.24
CA LEU A 24 -27.37 -23.84 6.25
C LEU A 24 -28.65 -24.08 7.07
N ILE A 25 -28.72 -23.50 8.29
CA ILE A 25 -29.89 -23.64 9.16
C ILE A 25 -31.12 -22.96 8.52
N GLU A 26 -30.96 -21.84 7.86
CA GLU A 26 -32.04 -21.20 7.09
C GLU A 26 -32.58 -22.12 5.98
N LEU A 27 -31.71 -22.82 5.25
CA LEU A 27 -32.10 -23.72 4.19
C LEU A 27 -32.64 -25.05 4.68
N ASP A 28 -32.17 -25.52 5.84
CA ASP A 28 -32.63 -26.77 6.48
C ASP A 28 -32.67 -26.57 8.01
N PRO A 29 -33.83 -26.19 8.56
CA PRO A 29 -33.99 -25.95 9.99
C PRO A 29 -33.67 -27.15 10.89
N ASN A 30 -33.70 -28.38 10.35
CA ASN A 30 -33.34 -29.57 11.12
C ASN A 30 -31.88 -29.60 11.55
N GLN A 31 -31.01 -28.87 10.85
CA GLN A 31 -29.60 -28.76 11.21
C GLN A 31 -29.37 -28.03 12.55
N ASN A 32 -30.33 -27.22 13.00
CA ASN A 32 -30.27 -26.57 14.31
C ASN A 32 -30.25 -27.54 15.50
N LYS A 33 -30.63 -28.80 15.29
CA LYS A 33 -30.54 -29.88 16.30
C LYS A 33 -29.11 -30.36 16.54
N ARG A 34 -28.15 -30.01 15.67
CA ARG A 34 -26.73 -30.38 15.80
C ARG A 34 -25.99 -29.38 16.66
N SER A 35 -24.93 -29.82 17.35
CA SER A 35 -24.06 -28.91 18.06
C SER A 35 -23.35 -27.97 17.09
N PHE A 36 -23.08 -26.74 17.53
CA PHE A 36 -22.37 -25.73 16.72
C PHE A 36 -20.99 -26.25 16.23
N HIS A 37 -20.28 -27.00 17.09
CA HIS A 37 -19.03 -27.63 16.73
C HIS A 37 -19.20 -28.66 15.60
N ALA A 38 -20.22 -29.48 15.63
CA ALA A 38 -20.49 -30.42 14.55
C ALA A 38 -20.83 -29.71 13.24
N LEU A 39 -21.48 -28.55 13.29
CA LEU A 39 -21.77 -27.74 12.13
C LEU A 39 -20.49 -27.07 11.58
N GLN A 40 -19.56 -26.64 12.46
CA GLN A 40 -18.25 -26.14 12.02
C GLN A 40 -17.43 -27.21 11.30
N VAL A 41 -17.32 -28.40 11.86
CA VAL A 41 -16.62 -29.53 11.21
C VAL A 41 -17.25 -29.86 9.86
N TRP A 42 -18.57 -29.87 9.79
CA TRP A 42 -19.29 -30.05 8.53
C TRP A 42 -18.96 -28.91 7.53
N CYS A 43 -18.94 -27.67 7.99
CA CYS A 43 -18.65 -26.50 7.14
C CYS A 43 -17.24 -26.61 6.50
N TYR A 44 -16.23 -26.99 7.29
CA TYR A 44 -14.87 -27.19 6.76
C TYR A 44 -14.82 -28.30 5.70
N ALA A 45 -15.46 -29.46 5.98
CA ALA A 45 -15.54 -30.56 5.04
C ALA A 45 -16.33 -30.20 3.77
N PHE A 46 -17.41 -29.41 3.93
CA PHE A 46 -18.20 -28.91 2.82
C PHE A 46 -17.38 -27.99 1.92
N LEU A 47 -16.72 -26.96 2.48
CA LEU A 47 -15.89 -26.01 1.72
C LEU A 47 -14.78 -26.74 0.95
N ARG A 48 -14.08 -27.69 1.62
CA ARG A 48 -12.99 -28.44 1.00
C ARG A 48 -13.45 -29.28 -0.20
N ARG A 49 -14.63 -29.89 -0.13
CA ARG A 49 -15.21 -30.71 -1.24
C ARG A 49 -15.45 -29.88 -2.51
N TYR A 50 -15.70 -28.58 -2.35
CA TYR A 50 -15.97 -27.68 -3.48
C TYR A 50 -14.76 -26.77 -3.81
N GLY A 51 -13.56 -27.10 -3.31
CA GLY A 51 -12.34 -26.33 -3.63
C GLY A 51 -12.21 -25.00 -2.92
N TYR A 52 -13.02 -24.77 -1.87
CA TYR A 52 -12.90 -23.55 -1.05
C TYR A 52 -12.11 -23.81 0.23
N GLY A 53 -11.40 -22.80 0.70
CA GLY A 53 -10.67 -22.81 1.97
C GLY A 53 -10.82 -21.50 2.71
N ILE A 54 -10.58 -21.53 4.03
CA ILE A 54 -10.53 -20.31 4.83
C ILE A 54 -9.21 -19.61 4.53
N ARG A 55 -9.30 -18.34 4.16
CA ARG A 55 -8.17 -17.49 3.83
C ARG A 55 -8.22 -16.21 4.66
N SER A 56 -7.06 -15.73 5.08
CA SER A 56 -6.96 -14.38 5.64
C SER A 56 -7.32 -13.37 4.56
N ILE A 57 -8.08 -12.33 4.96
CA ILE A 57 -8.37 -11.20 4.08
C ILE A 57 -7.04 -10.48 3.84
N THR A 58 -6.63 -10.41 2.58
CA THR A 58 -5.40 -9.71 2.18
C THR A 58 -5.64 -8.22 1.93
N HIS A 59 -6.84 -7.89 1.45
CA HIS A 59 -7.25 -6.51 1.17
C HIS A 59 -8.70 -6.33 1.64
N ALA A 60 -8.92 -5.36 2.53
CA ALA A 60 -10.25 -4.88 2.87
C ALA A 60 -10.43 -3.52 2.17
N GLY A 61 -11.29 -3.46 1.18
CA GLY A 61 -11.54 -2.24 0.41
C GLY A 61 -13.04 -1.95 0.34
N GLN A 62 -13.37 -0.69 0.20
CA GLN A 62 -14.73 -0.28 -0.14
C GLN A 62 -15.08 -0.79 -1.55
N LYS A 63 -16.38 -0.96 -1.84
CA LYS A 63 -16.86 -1.23 -3.19
C LYS A 63 -16.31 -0.17 -4.14
N LEU A 64 -15.86 -0.58 -5.31
CA LEU A 64 -15.41 0.35 -6.33
C LEU A 64 -16.53 1.35 -6.66
N LYS A 65 -16.17 2.61 -6.84
CA LYS A 65 -17.09 3.64 -7.30
C LYS A 65 -17.55 3.31 -8.73
N GLU A 66 -18.70 3.79 -9.14
CA GLU A 66 -19.23 3.57 -10.51
C GLU A 66 -18.25 4.05 -11.59
N ASN A 67 -17.48 5.09 -11.31
CA ASN A 67 -16.51 5.67 -12.24
C ASN A 67 -15.16 4.94 -12.28
N SER A 68 -14.91 3.96 -11.39
CA SER A 68 -13.57 3.36 -11.24
C SER A 68 -13.05 2.70 -12.52
N LYS A 69 -13.96 2.16 -13.35
CA LYS A 69 -13.56 1.58 -14.64
C LYS A 69 -13.04 2.66 -15.60
N MET A 70 -13.74 3.77 -15.70
CA MET A 70 -13.33 4.90 -16.54
C MET A 70 -12.02 5.53 -16.05
N GLU A 71 -11.85 5.70 -14.71
CA GLU A 71 -10.64 6.21 -14.10
C GLU A 71 -9.44 5.25 -14.34
N TYR A 72 -9.69 3.93 -14.32
CA TYR A 72 -8.71 2.90 -14.64
C TYR A 72 -8.26 3.01 -16.11
N GLU A 73 -9.18 3.08 -17.06
CA GLU A 73 -8.90 3.23 -18.49
C GLU A 73 -8.14 4.53 -18.77
N GLU A 74 -8.54 5.64 -18.15
CA GLU A 74 -7.88 6.94 -18.28
C GLU A 74 -6.47 6.92 -17.73
N PHE A 75 -6.25 6.28 -16.58
CA PHE A 75 -4.92 6.12 -15.99
C PHE A 75 -3.97 5.40 -16.96
N PHE A 76 -4.38 4.27 -17.53
CA PHE A 76 -3.52 3.54 -18.46
C PHE A 76 -3.32 4.27 -19.78
N ARG A 77 -4.32 4.99 -20.29
CA ARG A 77 -4.16 5.83 -21.48
C ARG A 77 -3.09 6.91 -21.24
N LYS A 78 -3.13 7.60 -20.10
CA LYS A 78 -2.11 8.59 -19.72
C LYS A 78 -0.74 7.95 -19.55
N LEU A 79 -0.66 6.83 -18.82
CA LEU A 79 0.59 6.13 -18.57
C LEU A 79 1.26 5.71 -19.88
N TYR A 80 0.54 5.09 -20.79
CA TYR A 80 1.11 4.63 -22.06
C TYR A 80 1.50 5.77 -22.97
N SER A 81 0.75 6.88 -22.98
CA SER A 81 1.17 8.11 -23.67
C SER A 81 2.49 8.65 -23.10
N LEU A 82 2.68 8.64 -21.78
CA LEU A 82 3.94 9.05 -21.17
C LEU A 82 5.08 8.09 -21.49
N ARG A 83 4.84 6.76 -21.46
CA ARG A 83 5.83 5.74 -21.83
C ARG A 83 6.31 5.95 -23.24
N PHE A 84 5.42 6.19 -24.18
CA PHE A 84 5.79 6.49 -25.55
C PHE A 84 6.65 7.77 -25.66
N ARG A 85 6.30 8.83 -24.93
CA ARG A 85 7.08 10.11 -24.91
C ARG A 85 8.48 9.98 -24.34
N ILE A 86 8.72 9.02 -23.44
CA ILE A 86 10.07 8.77 -22.89
C ILE A 86 10.90 7.83 -23.78
N GLY A 87 10.32 7.30 -24.87
CA GLY A 87 10.99 6.35 -25.76
C GLY A 87 11.20 4.98 -25.12
N ASP A 88 10.20 4.47 -24.41
CA ASP A 88 10.31 3.36 -23.47
C ASP A 88 10.11 1.98 -24.11
N ASP A 89 10.24 1.83 -25.41
CA ASP A 89 10.07 0.52 -26.06
C ASP A 89 11.03 -0.57 -25.56
N GLN A 90 12.10 -0.19 -24.83
CA GLN A 90 13.07 -1.15 -24.31
C GLN A 90 13.68 -0.78 -22.95
N ASN A 91 13.38 0.37 -22.33
CA ASN A 91 14.07 0.84 -21.13
C ASN A 91 13.15 1.03 -19.91
N MET A 92 12.68 -0.08 -19.35
CA MET A 92 11.87 -0.10 -18.11
C MET A 92 12.57 0.52 -16.88
N CYS A 93 13.85 0.88 -16.99
CA CYS A 93 14.62 1.51 -15.90
C CYS A 93 14.17 2.95 -15.56
N ASN A 94 13.32 3.55 -16.38
CA ASN A 94 12.83 4.92 -16.21
C ASN A 94 11.42 5.00 -15.64
N ILE A 95 10.77 3.87 -15.36
CA ILE A 95 9.45 3.80 -14.74
C ILE A 95 9.63 3.40 -13.28
N TYR A 96 9.14 4.24 -12.38
CA TYR A 96 9.27 4.08 -10.94
C TYR A 96 7.90 4.04 -10.28
N ASN A 97 7.79 3.26 -9.21
CA ASN A 97 6.66 3.31 -8.30
C ASN A 97 7.16 3.62 -6.88
N MET A 98 6.52 4.55 -6.21
CA MET A 98 6.78 4.94 -4.83
C MET A 98 5.54 4.72 -3.98
N ASP A 99 5.77 4.34 -2.73
CA ASP A 99 4.72 4.19 -1.74
C ASP A 99 5.24 4.45 -0.32
N GLU A 100 4.34 4.85 0.58
CA GLU A 100 4.61 5.03 1.99
C GLU A 100 4.01 3.88 2.79
N THR A 101 4.84 3.23 3.61
CA THR A 101 4.38 2.12 4.42
C THR A 101 4.79 2.26 5.88
N PRO A 102 3.86 2.10 6.85
CA PRO A 102 4.19 2.17 8.27
C PRO A 102 4.87 0.87 8.75
N ILE A 103 5.90 1.02 9.58
CA ILE A 103 6.56 -0.06 10.32
C ILE A 103 6.48 0.25 11.81
N TRP A 104 6.00 -0.70 12.59
CA TRP A 104 5.83 -0.56 14.04
C TRP A 104 7.08 -0.99 14.77
N PHE A 105 7.38 -0.36 15.91
CA PHE A 105 8.50 -0.75 16.78
C PHE A 105 8.28 -2.09 17.49
N GLU A 106 7.02 -2.45 17.74
CA GLU A 106 6.58 -3.75 18.23
C GLU A 106 5.48 -4.28 17.33
N MET A 107 5.69 -5.48 16.79
CA MET A 107 4.75 -6.11 15.87
C MET A 107 4.06 -7.28 16.57
N ILE A 108 3.09 -6.95 17.44
CA ILE A 108 2.36 -7.96 18.22
C ILE A 108 1.47 -8.79 17.30
N SER A 109 1.59 -10.12 17.41
CA SER A 109 0.69 -11.04 16.72
C SER A 109 -0.74 -10.88 17.23
N LYS A 110 -1.71 -10.92 16.32
CA LYS A 110 -3.15 -10.84 16.67
C LYS A 110 -3.61 -12.01 17.55
N ASN A 111 -2.93 -13.16 17.47
CA ASN A 111 -3.27 -14.37 18.21
C ASN A 111 -2.08 -14.80 19.06
N THR A 112 -2.36 -15.38 20.22
CA THR A 112 -1.37 -16.03 21.08
C THR A 112 -1.88 -17.38 21.57
N VAL A 113 -0.97 -18.19 22.07
CA VAL A 113 -1.33 -19.48 22.71
C VAL A 113 -1.62 -19.25 24.18
N SER A 114 -2.75 -19.75 24.65
CA SER A 114 -3.16 -19.69 26.05
C SER A 114 -3.84 -21.01 26.46
N LYS A 115 -4.03 -21.23 27.75
CA LYS A 115 -4.73 -22.43 28.24
C LYS A 115 -6.20 -22.41 27.82
N ILE A 116 -6.72 -23.59 27.46
CA ILE A 116 -8.13 -23.73 27.11
C ILE A 116 -8.99 -23.30 28.30
N GLY A 117 -9.99 -22.43 28.05
CA GLY A 117 -10.90 -21.92 29.07
C GLY A 117 -10.45 -20.64 29.75
N GLU A 118 -9.27 -20.11 29.43
CA GLU A 118 -8.80 -18.82 29.94
C GLU A 118 -9.64 -17.68 29.33
N LYS A 119 -10.30 -16.90 30.21
CA LYS A 119 -11.23 -15.84 29.77
C LYS A 119 -10.54 -14.56 29.34
N THR A 120 -9.35 -14.27 29.91
CA THR A 120 -8.58 -13.06 29.64
C THR A 120 -7.16 -13.46 29.30
N VAL A 121 -6.73 -13.12 28.09
CA VAL A 121 -5.39 -13.42 27.63
C VAL A 121 -4.62 -12.11 27.48
N THR A 122 -3.68 -11.86 28.40
CA THR A 122 -2.87 -10.65 28.40
C THR A 122 -1.49 -10.92 27.80
N VAL A 123 -1.07 -10.07 26.88
CA VAL A 123 0.27 -10.10 26.30
C VAL A 123 1.06 -8.90 26.81
N ARG A 124 2.25 -9.15 27.34
CA ARG A 124 3.16 -8.10 27.81
C ARG A 124 3.81 -7.40 26.62
N THR A 125 3.81 -6.08 26.62
CA THR A 125 4.45 -5.22 25.62
C THR A 125 5.49 -4.32 26.30
N PHE A 126 6.35 -3.69 25.49
CA PHE A 126 7.27 -2.66 25.97
C PHE A 126 6.68 -1.24 25.90
N GLY A 127 5.35 -1.12 25.59
CA GLY A 127 4.65 0.15 25.44
C GLY A 127 5.03 0.90 24.14
N SER A 128 5.58 0.19 23.16
CA SER A 128 5.95 0.76 21.87
C SER A 128 5.07 0.25 20.72
N GLU A 129 3.99 -0.47 21.02
CA GLU A 129 3.02 -1.02 20.05
C GLU A 129 2.32 0.05 19.19
N ARG A 130 2.26 1.30 19.70
CA ARG A 130 1.72 2.46 18.98
C ARG A 130 2.79 3.35 18.37
N THR A 131 4.07 3.04 18.58
CA THR A 131 5.18 3.77 18.00
C THR A 131 5.49 3.21 16.62
N ARG A 132 5.39 4.04 15.61
CA ARG A 132 5.68 3.66 14.22
C ARG A 132 6.67 4.62 13.59
N ILE A 133 7.25 4.17 12.50
CA ILE A 133 7.99 4.99 11.54
C ILE A 133 7.29 4.90 10.19
N SER A 134 7.32 5.96 9.42
CA SER A 134 6.95 5.91 8.01
C SER A 134 8.18 5.56 7.19
N VAL A 135 8.01 4.63 6.26
CA VAL A 135 9.07 4.20 5.34
C VAL A 135 8.62 4.49 3.92
N ILE A 136 9.32 5.37 3.23
CA ILE A 136 9.10 5.61 1.81
C ILE A 136 9.97 4.62 1.04
N LEU A 137 9.31 3.75 0.30
CA LEU A 137 9.91 2.76 -0.59
C LEU A 137 9.75 3.20 -2.04
N CYS A 138 10.75 2.93 -2.87
CA CYS A 138 10.66 3.18 -4.30
C CYS A 138 11.41 2.10 -5.07
N ILE A 139 10.78 1.63 -6.15
CA ILE A 139 11.28 0.58 -7.04
C ILE A 139 11.13 1.01 -8.50
N SER A 140 11.92 0.44 -9.39
CA SER A 140 11.80 0.65 -10.83
C SER A 140 11.39 -0.62 -11.56
N ALA A 141 10.77 -0.46 -12.71
CA ALA A 141 10.23 -1.58 -13.49
C ALA A 141 11.30 -2.53 -14.04
N ASP A 142 12.59 -2.13 -14.04
CA ASP A 142 13.74 -3.00 -14.34
C ASP A 142 14.25 -3.79 -13.12
N GLY A 143 13.59 -3.68 -11.95
CA GLY A 143 13.89 -4.44 -10.75
C GLY A 143 14.84 -3.77 -9.76
N LYS A 144 15.25 -2.51 -9.97
CA LYS A 144 16.10 -1.78 -9.04
C LYS A 144 15.30 -1.25 -7.85
N LYS A 145 16.01 -1.03 -6.76
CA LYS A 145 15.51 -0.47 -5.51
C LYS A 145 16.20 0.86 -5.25
N ILE A 146 15.41 1.89 -4.98
CA ILE A 146 15.92 3.18 -4.52
C ILE A 146 16.13 3.11 -3.01
N PRO A 147 17.16 3.78 -2.44
CA PRO A 147 17.38 3.81 -1.00
C PRO A 147 16.13 4.29 -0.24
N PRO A 148 15.66 3.56 0.77
CA PRO A 148 14.49 3.98 1.55
C PRO A 148 14.74 5.25 2.33
N LEU A 149 13.67 6.05 2.54
CA LEU A 149 13.65 7.11 3.53
C LEU A 149 12.82 6.66 4.73
N LEU A 150 13.39 6.82 5.93
CA LEU A 150 12.71 6.55 7.20
C LEU A 150 12.40 7.86 7.90
N ASP A 151 11.13 8.10 8.16
CA ASP A 151 10.67 9.22 8.97
C ASP A 151 10.33 8.75 10.39
N PHE A 152 11.12 9.21 11.36
CA PHE A 152 10.97 8.89 12.78
C PHE A 152 10.23 10.00 13.51
N LYS A 153 9.44 9.62 14.51
CA LYS A 153 8.89 10.61 15.44
C LYS A 153 10.02 11.28 16.24
N GLY A 154 10.12 12.60 16.12
CA GLY A 154 11.12 13.44 16.80
C GLY A 154 11.18 14.85 16.22
N LYS A 155 11.89 15.74 16.87
CA LYS A 155 12.07 17.12 16.40
C LYS A 155 12.95 17.15 15.14
N LYS A 156 12.53 17.85 14.09
CA LYS A 156 13.30 18.10 12.86
C LYS A 156 14.63 18.78 13.22
N GLY A 157 15.76 18.24 12.73
CA GLY A 157 17.11 18.73 13.05
C GLY A 157 17.51 18.53 14.52
N GLY A 158 16.74 17.78 15.30
CA GLY A 158 17.02 17.54 16.71
C GLY A 158 18.08 16.47 16.95
N ARG A 159 18.52 16.33 18.21
CA ARG A 159 19.57 15.39 18.64
C ARG A 159 19.37 13.97 18.11
N LYS A 160 18.12 13.46 18.14
CA LYS A 160 17.80 12.11 17.65
C LYS A 160 18.12 11.95 16.16
N GLU A 161 17.72 12.92 15.33
CA GLU A 161 18.00 12.89 13.89
C GLU A 161 19.49 12.95 13.60
N GLU A 162 20.24 13.80 14.32
CA GLU A 162 21.69 13.90 14.19
C GLU A 162 22.41 12.60 14.59
N GLU A 163 21.95 11.95 15.65
CA GLU A 163 22.47 10.64 16.07
C GLU A 163 22.19 9.54 15.04
N LEU A 164 21.00 9.55 14.43
CA LEU A 164 20.63 8.61 13.37
C LEU A 164 21.43 8.83 12.09
N LYS A 165 21.67 10.10 11.71
CA LYS A 165 22.50 10.45 10.54
C LYS A 165 23.94 9.95 10.65
N LYS A 166 24.45 9.71 11.85
CA LYS A 166 25.80 9.13 12.10
C LYS A 166 25.84 7.60 11.95
N LYS A 167 24.72 6.92 11.73
CA LYS A 167 24.70 5.45 11.59
C LYS A 167 25.33 5.01 10.27
N LYS A 168 26.02 3.84 10.30
CA LYS A 168 26.81 3.31 9.17
C LYS A 168 26.03 3.31 7.84
N TYR A 169 24.81 2.78 7.83
CA TYR A 169 24.04 2.65 6.59
C TYR A 169 23.52 3.99 6.08
N VAL A 170 23.29 4.96 6.96
CA VAL A 170 22.92 6.33 6.59
C VAL A 170 24.14 7.03 5.98
N GLN A 171 25.30 6.93 6.58
CA GLN A 171 26.55 7.46 6.03
C GLN A 171 26.89 6.89 4.65
N LEU A 172 26.61 5.61 4.44
CA LEU A 172 26.79 4.92 3.15
C LEU A 172 25.67 5.22 2.14
N LYS A 173 24.72 6.09 2.47
CA LYS A 173 23.54 6.44 1.64
C LYS A 173 22.74 5.21 1.18
N LYS A 174 22.79 4.10 1.92
CA LYS A 174 21.92 2.94 1.70
C LYS A 174 20.50 3.14 2.23
N ILE A 175 20.34 4.11 3.14
CA ILE A 175 19.08 4.52 3.73
C ILE A 175 19.19 5.98 4.14
N TYR A 176 18.09 6.69 4.11
CA TYR A 176 18.00 8.07 4.57
C TYR A 176 17.11 8.14 5.81
N VAL A 177 17.34 9.13 6.67
CA VAL A 177 16.56 9.31 7.91
C VAL A 177 16.19 10.78 8.08
N LEU A 178 14.95 11.00 8.51
CA LEU A 178 14.42 12.27 8.97
C LEU A 178 13.72 12.07 10.31
N CYS A 179 13.43 13.17 10.99
CA CYS A 179 12.55 13.20 12.15
C CYS A 179 11.50 14.28 12.00
N GLN A 180 10.25 13.92 12.35
CA GLN A 180 9.12 14.84 12.41
C GLN A 180 8.28 14.60 13.66
N ASP A 181 7.55 15.63 14.11
CA ASP A 181 6.76 15.56 15.33
C ASP A 181 5.65 14.48 15.25
N ASN A 182 5.06 14.27 14.08
CA ASN A 182 3.95 13.34 13.86
C ASN A 182 4.30 12.02 13.17
N SER A 183 5.52 11.85 12.63
CA SER A 183 5.93 10.68 11.81
C SER A 183 4.95 10.36 10.67
N TRP A 184 4.38 11.37 10.05
CA TRP A 184 3.61 11.28 8.82
C TRP A 184 4.39 12.03 7.75
N ALA A 185 4.63 11.40 6.62
CA ALA A 185 5.27 12.09 5.52
C ALA A 185 4.36 13.24 5.07
N ASP A 186 4.79 14.45 5.38
CA ASP A 186 4.16 15.68 4.91
C ASP A 186 4.84 16.17 3.63
N SER A 187 4.41 17.32 3.11
CA SER A 187 4.99 17.94 1.92
C SER A 187 6.50 18.10 2.02
N ASP A 188 7.00 18.49 3.17
CA ASP A 188 8.42 18.72 3.39
C ASP A 188 9.26 17.45 3.24
N VAL A 189 8.77 16.33 3.81
CA VAL A 189 9.42 15.00 3.69
C VAL A 189 9.38 14.53 2.25
N PHE A 190 8.26 14.71 1.58
CA PHE A 190 8.12 14.32 0.19
C PHE A 190 9.02 15.13 -0.73
N LEU A 191 9.05 16.47 -0.58
CA LEU A 191 9.94 17.34 -1.33
C LEU A 191 11.42 17.03 -1.04
N PHE A 192 11.75 16.72 0.22
CA PHE A 192 13.09 16.27 0.56
C PHE A 192 13.43 14.96 -0.18
N TRP A 193 12.52 13.99 -0.17
CA TRP A 193 12.72 12.70 -0.84
C TRP A 193 12.91 12.86 -2.35
N ILE A 194 12.06 13.63 -3.02
CA ILE A 194 12.16 13.90 -4.46
C ILE A 194 13.54 14.49 -4.81
N ASN A 195 13.93 15.60 -4.13
CA ASN A 195 15.12 16.33 -4.47
C ASN A 195 16.42 15.63 -4.06
N ASN A 196 16.44 14.97 -2.89
CA ASN A 196 17.67 14.43 -2.31
C ASN A 196 17.85 12.93 -2.53
N ILE A 197 16.78 12.19 -2.79
CA ILE A 197 16.83 10.74 -2.93
C ILE A 197 16.45 10.31 -4.34
N PHE A 198 15.24 10.62 -4.79
CA PHE A 198 14.74 10.15 -6.07
C PHE A 198 15.62 10.61 -7.23
N PHE A 199 15.70 11.90 -7.47
CA PHE A 199 16.51 12.42 -8.58
C PHE A 199 18.01 12.16 -8.41
N ASN A 200 18.57 12.21 -7.21
CA ASN A 200 19.98 11.93 -6.97
C ASN A 200 20.38 10.46 -7.20
N ASN A 201 19.49 9.50 -6.95
CA ASN A 201 19.78 8.07 -7.16
C ASN A 201 19.37 7.55 -8.54
N THR A 202 18.56 8.31 -9.27
CA THR A 202 18.09 7.91 -10.60
C THR A 202 18.85 8.59 -11.74
N HIS A 203 19.70 9.57 -11.42
CA HIS A 203 20.46 10.38 -12.39
C HIS A 203 21.81 9.79 -12.80
N ILE A 204 21.87 8.52 -13.13
CA ILE A 204 23.10 8.01 -13.78
C ILE A 204 23.25 8.57 -15.21
N ASN A 205 22.14 8.98 -15.84
CA ASN A 205 22.14 9.73 -17.10
C ASN A 205 21.10 10.87 -17.02
N ASN A 206 21.54 12.11 -16.83
CA ASN A 206 20.70 13.32 -16.71
C ASN A 206 19.79 13.61 -17.91
N SER A 207 19.93 12.87 -19.02
CA SER A 207 19.18 13.08 -20.26
C SER A 207 17.91 12.23 -20.37
N LEU A 208 17.72 11.23 -19.52
CA LEU A 208 16.59 10.32 -19.65
C LEU A 208 15.40 10.81 -18.84
N LYS A 209 14.27 11.00 -19.50
CA LYS A 209 12.98 11.31 -18.90
C LYS A 209 12.53 10.15 -18.01
N LYS A 210 11.88 10.44 -16.89
CA LYS A 210 11.40 9.44 -15.93
C LYS A 210 9.91 9.58 -15.70
N ILE A 211 9.26 8.47 -15.36
CA ILE A 211 7.86 8.45 -14.90
C ILE A 211 7.86 7.95 -13.47
N LEU A 212 7.33 8.74 -12.53
CA LEU A 212 7.06 8.33 -11.17
C LEU A 212 5.56 8.06 -10.99
N ILE A 213 5.22 6.84 -10.58
CA ILE A 213 3.85 6.42 -10.29
C ILE A 213 3.70 6.37 -8.77
N MET A 214 2.67 6.98 -8.23
CA MET A 214 2.40 7.03 -6.81
C MET A 214 0.91 7.15 -6.54
N ASP A 215 0.48 6.80 -5.32
CA ASP A 215 -0.91 6.97 -4.95
C ASP A 215 -1.26 8.45 -4.70
N ARG A 216 -2.56 8.71 -4.58
CA ARG A 216 -3.10 10.06 -4.35
C ARG A 216 -3.10 10.44 -2.86
N ALA A 217 -2.82 9.49 -1.96
CA ALA A 217 -2.87 9.70 -0.51
C ALA A 217 -1.70 10.53 0.02
N THR A 218 -0.63 10.66 -0.76
CA THR A 218 0.43 11.64 -0.49
C THR A 218 -0.15 13.03 -0.71
N SER A 219 -0.70 13.60 0.36
CA SER A 219 -1.59 14.76 0.42
C SER A 219 -0.96 16.12 0.04
N HIS A 220 0.08 16.15 -0.80
CA HIS A 220 0.93 17.34 -0.88
C HIS A 220 1.40 17.68 -2.29
N TYR A 221 0.46 17.62 -3.24
CA TYR A 221 0.71 18.06 -4.59
C TYR A 221 0.42 19.54 -4.68
N ASP A 222 1.47 20.33 -4.66
CA ASP A 222 1.38 21.74 -5.01
C ASP A 222 2.08 22.00 -6.36
N GLU A 223 2.03 23.22 -6.83
CA GLU A 223 2.69 23.67 -8.05
C GLU A 223 4.21 23.41 -8.03
N THR A 224 4.82 23.38 -6.85
CA THR A 224 6.25 23.13 -6.61
C THR A 224 6.67 21.75 -7.16
N LEU A 225 5.81 20.72 -6.99
CA LEU A 225 6.09 19.39 -7.52
C LEU A 225 6.14 19.38 -9.05
N VAL A 226 5.18 20.06 -9.68
CA VAL A 226 5.12 20.20 -11.14
C VAL A 226 6.39 20.85 -11.66
N ASP A 227 6.85 21.92 -11.02
CA ASP A 227 8.05 22.66 -11.42
C ASP A 227 9.32 21.82 -11.25
N ILE A 228 9.40 21.01 -10.18
CA ILE A 228 10.51 20.08 -9.98
C ILE A 228 10.56 19.06 -11.12
N PHE A 229 9.45 18.41 -11.45
CA PHE A 229 9.42 17.42 -12.52
C PHE A 229 9.70 18.02 -13.90
N LYS A 230 9.21 19.23 -14.17
CA LYS A 230 9.58 20.01 -15.39
C LYS A 230 11.08 20.29 -15.45
N LYS A 231 11.69 20.75 -14.35
CA LYS A 231 13.13 21.02 -14.25
C LYS A 231 13.97 19.78 -14.60
N TYR A 232 13.51 18.60 -14.20
CA TYR A 232 14.21 17.34 -14.47
C TYR A 232 13.70 16.64 -15.74
N ASN A 233 12.89 17.32 -16.58
CA ASN A 233 12.31 16.74 -17.80
C ASN A 233 11.69 15.37 -17.56
N SER A 234 10.93 15.24 -16.48
CA SER A 234 10.35 14.00 -15.99
C SER A 234 8.86 14.17 -15.74
N TYR A 235 8.16 13.07 -15.53
CA TYR A 235 6.71 13.05 -15.34
C TYR A 235 6.35 12.33 -14.04
N PHE A 236 5.21 12.66 -13.48
CA PHE A 236 4.57 11.83 -12.47
C PHE A 236 3.11 11.56 -12.84
N ILE A 237 2.60 10.44 -12.36
CA ILE A 237 1.20 10.05 -12.56
C ILE A 237 0.63 9.53 -11.25
N LEU A 238 -0.59 9.97 -10.92
CA LEU A 238 -1.29 9.60 -9.70
C LEU A 238 -2.24 8.46 -9.97
N ILE A 239 -2.18 7.45 -9.10
CA ILE A 239 -3.14 6.36 -9.09
C ILE A 239 -4.47 6.88 -8.57
N PRO A 240 -5.59 6.68 -9.30
CA PRO A 240 -6.91 7.09 -8.84
C PRO A 240 -7.29 6.42 -7.51
N PRO A 241 -8.05 7.11 -6.64
CA PRO A 241 -8.49 6.58 -5.36
C PRO A 241 -9.26 5.26 -5.50
N GLY A 242 -8.93 4.28 -4.65
CA GLY A 242 -9.54 2.96 -4.66
C GLY A 242 -8.93 1.96 -5.65
N LEU A 243 -8.06 2.42 -6.57
CA LEU A 243 -7.37 1.54 -7.53
C LEU A 243 -5.99 1.07 -7.06
N THR A 244 -5.44 1.64 -6.00
CA THR A 244 -4.11 1.33 -5.44
C THR A 244 -3.89 -0.17 -5.27
N ARG A 245 -4.86 -0.89 -4.69
CA ARG A 245 -4.81 -2.34 -4.46
C ARG A 245 -4.71 -3.18 -5.75
N PHE A 246 -5.00 -2.60 -6.91
CA PHE A 246 -5.01 -3.29 -8.20
C PHE A 246 -3.80 -2.96 -9.06
N ILE A 247 -3.38 -1.70 -9.05
CA ILE A 247 -2.42 -1.16 -10.03
C ILE A 247 -1.15 -0.58 -9.41
N GLN A 248 -0.99 -0.56 -8.07
CA GLN A 248 0.25 -0.11 -7.42
C GLN A 248 1.21 -1.29 -7.18
N PRO A 249 2.34 -1.39 -7.89
CA PRO A 249 3.28 -2.51 -7.77
C PRO A 249 3.76 -2.79 -6.35
N LEU A 250 4.07 -1.74 -5.57
CA LEU A 250 4.49 -1.89 -4.17
C LEU A 250 3.41 -2.54 -3.32
N ASP A 251 2.16 -2.11 -3.43
CA ASP A 251 1.06 -2.67 -2.64
C ASP A 251 0.68 -4.09 -3.08
N VAL A 252 0.67 -4.33 -4.40
CA VAL A 252 0.26 -5.63 -4.95
C VAL A 252 1.23 -6.74 -4.55
N SER A 253 2.55 -6.48 -4.51
CA SER A 253 3.52 -7.58 -4.41
C SER A 253 4.69 -7.36 -3.45
N ILE A 254 4.99 -6.14 -3.00
CA ILE A 254 6.23 -5.84 -2.28
C ILE A 254 5.99 -5.48 -0.82
N ASN A 255 5.04 -4.60 -0.50
CA ASN A 255 4.78 -4.15 0.87
C ASN A 255 4.38 -5.30 1.81
N GLY A 256 3.57 -6.24 1.32
CA GLY A 256 3.17 -7.42 2.08
C GLY A 256 4.37 -8.28 2.51
N PRO A 257 5.20 -8.78 1.58
CA PRO A 257 6.44 -9.49 1.89
C PRO A 257 7.40 -8.70 2.77
N PHE A 258 7.56 -7.39 2.54
CA PHE A 258 8.40 -6.53 3.35
C PHE A 258 7.93 -6.47 4.81
N LYS A 259 6.65 -6.19 5.04
CA LYS A 259 6.06 -6.19 6.40
C LYS A 259 6.13 -7.55 7.08
N LYS A 260 5.93 -8.64 6.31
CA LYS A 260 6.09 -10.00 6.84
C LYS A 260 7.52 -10.29 7.27
N ALA A 261 8.52 -9.89 6.50
CA ALA A 261 9.92 -10.06 6.87
C ALA A 261 10.29 -9.23 8.10
N MET A 262 9.78 -7.99 8.21
CA MET A 262 9.93 -7.16 9.41
C MET A 262 9.29 -7.82 10.64
N HIS A 263 8.12 -8.42 10.50
CA HIS A 263 7.46 -9.14 11.59
C HIS A 263 8.26 -10.38 12.04
N HIS A 264 8.83 -11.15 11.11
CA HIS A 264 9.72 -12.26 11.45
C HIS A 264 10.97 -11.77 12.18
N TRP A 265 11.59 -10.70 11.69
CA TRP A 265 12.72 -10.08 12.37
C TRP A 265 12.37 -9.66 13.82
N ASP A 266 11.20 -9.07 14.05
CA ASP A 266 10.77 -8.68 15.40
C ASP A 266 10.57 -9.90 16.33
N ILE A 267 10.07 -11.02 15.80
CA ILE A 267 9.98 -12.29 16.54
C ILE A 267 11.37 -12.79 16.91
N ASP A 268 12.29 -12.86 15.93
CA ASP A 268 13.66 -13.34 16.16
C ASP A 268 14.41 -12.44 17.16
N PHE A 269 14.23 -11.12 17.04
CA PHE A 269 14.79 -10.16 17.99
C PHE A 269 14.27 -10.40 19.41
N ARG A 270 12.98 -10.60 19.60
CA ARG A 270 12.38 -10.90 20.91
C ARG A 270 12.85 -12.23 21.49
N ILE A 271 12.99 -13.26 20.67
CA ILE A 271 13.54 -14.56 21.09
C ILE A 271 15.00 -14.40 21.53
N GLN A 272 15.84 -13.74 20.72
CA GLN A 272 17.25 -13.50 21.00
C GLN A 272 17.47 -12.77 22.33
N TYR A 273 16.66 -11.75 22.61
CA TYR A 273 16.76 -10.95 23.83
C TYR A 273 15.78 -11.40 24.94
N LYS A 274 15.20 -12.61 24.85
CA LYS A 274 14.28 -13.22 25.84
C LYS A 274 13.15 -12.31 26.29
N ASN A 275 12.67 -11.45 25.39
CA ASN A 275 11.68 -10.40 25.67
C ASN A 275 12.09 -9.40 26.78
N GLU A 276 13.39 -9.18 26.99
CA GLU A 276 13.89 -8.25 28.01
C GLU A 276 14.31 -6.90 27.43
N LYS A 277 14.52 -6.83 26.10
CA LYS A 277 14.98 -5.62 25.41
C LYS A 277 14.01 -5.24 24.28
N LYS A 278 13.65 -3.96 24.19
CA LYS A 278 12.91 -3.44 23.04
C LYS A 278 13.86 -3.05 21.92
N PRO A 279 13.43 -3.14 20.64
CA PRO A 279 14.22 -2.67 19.51
C PRO A 279 14.52 -1.17 19.60
N THR A 280 15.74 -0.80 19.30
CA THR A 280 16.14 0.60 19.15
C THR A 280 15.91 1.07 17.70
N SER A 281 15.92 2.38 17.47
CA SER A 281 15.88 2.93 16.09
C SER A 281 17.01 2.38 15.22
N ASN A 282 18.20 2.11 15.81
CA ASN A 282 19.32 1.51 15.07
C ASN A 282 19.08 0.04 14.69
N ASP A 283 18.46 -0.73 15.58
CA ASP A 283 18.10 -2.13 15.30
C ASP A 283 17.12 -2.19 14.12
N ILE A 284 16.13 -1.29 14.11
CA ILE A 284 15.14 -1.18 13.01
C ILE A 284 15.80 -0.73 11.69
N ILE A 285 16.70 0.26 11.73
CA ILE A 285 17.46 0.67 10.53
C ILE A 285 18.23 -0.52 9.95
N ASN A 286 18.94 -1.27 10.79
CA ASN A 286 19.69 -2.43 10.34
C ASN A 286 18.78 -3.51 9.74
N ALA A 287 17.65 -3.79 10.37
CA ALA A 287 16.66 -4.74 9.88
C ALA A 287 16.08 -4.32 8.52
N ILE A 288 15.68 -3.05 8.38
CA ILE A 288 15.15 -2.54 7.11
C ILE A 288 16.18 -2.63 6.00
N VAL A 289 17.43 -2.27 6.27
CA VAL A 289 18.52 -2.37 5.27
C VAL A 289 18.73 -3.82 4.86
N ASP A 290 18.82 -4.74 5.82
CA ASP A 290 19.01 -6.16 5.52
C ASP A 290 17.84 -6.72 4.71
N ILE A 291 16.61 -6.48 5.15
CA ILE A 291 15.42 -6.94 4.45
C ILE A 291 15.30 -6.30 3.07
N TRP A 292 15.54 -5.00 2.95
CA TRP A 292 15.40 -4.30 1.66
C TRP A 292 16.39 -4.82 0.63
N TYR A 293 17.65 -5.03 1.00
CA TYR A 293 18.69 -5.38 0.05
C TYR A 293 18.95 -6.88 -0.07
N ASN A 294 18.77 -7.68 1.00
CA ASN A 294 19.20 -9.07 1.05
C ASN A 294 18.04 -10.08 1.10
N ASN A 295 16.79 -9.64 1.33
CA ASN A 295 15.66 -10.57 1.42
C ASN A 295 15.35 -11.22 0.06
N THR A 296 15.23 -12.54 0.07
CA THR A 296 14.98 -13.36 -1.13
C THR A 296 13.59 -13.16 -1.73
N THR A 297 12.63 -12.62 -0.98
CA THR A 297 11.26 -12.37 -1.48
C THR A 297 11.12 -11.00 -2.16
N ILE A 298 12.07 -10.08 -1.96
CA ILE A 298 12.09 -8.76 -2.59
C ILE A 298 13.26 -8.68 -3.58
N LYS A 299 13.38 -9.67 -4.44
CA LYS A 299 14.43 -9.73 -5.47
C LYS A 299 13.97 -9.04 -6.78
N PRO A 300 14.91 -8.69 -7.67
CA PRO A 300 14.60 -7.98 -8.91
C PRO A 300 13.49 -8.62 -9.76
N SER A 301 13.48 -9.96 -9.87
CA SER A 301 12.43 -10.65 -10.63
C SER A 301 11.03 -10.44 -10.06
N ASN A 302 10.88 -10.36 -8.74
CA ASN A 302 9.58 -10.12 -8.11
C ASN A 302 9.13 -8.68 -8.31
N ILE A 303 10.08 -7.74 -8.31
CA ILE A 303 9.80 -6.33 -8.62
C ILE A 303 9.36 -6.20 -10.08
N ILE A 304 10.09 -6.76 -11.05
CA ILE A 304 9.70 -6.76 -12.46
C ILE A 304 8.31 -7.35 -12.64
N ASN A 305 8.04 -8.50 -12.03
CA ASN A 305 6.73 -9.15 -12.10
C ASN A 305 5.62 -8.30 -11.49
N SER A 306 5.89 -7.51 -10.43
CA SER A 306 4.89 -6.62 -9.86
C SER A 306 4.42 -5.54 -10.82
N PHE A 307 5.33 -4.96 -11.59
CA PHE A 307 5.00 -3.98 -12.63
C PHE A 307 4.25 -4.62 -13.81
N LYS A 308 4.62 -5.85 -14.21
CA LYS A 308 3.92 -6.57 -15.27
C LYS A 308 2.52 -6.99 -14.84
N SER A 309 2.38 -7.55 -13.64
CA SER A 309 1.08 -8.00 -13.12
C SER A 309 0.09 -6.88 -12.87
N THR A 310 0.55 -5.66 -12.66
CA THR A 310 -0.29 -4.46 -12.58
C THR A 310 -0.54 -3.78 -13.94
N GLY A 311 0.04 -4.29 -15.02
CA GLY A 311 -0.12 -3.74 -16.36
C GLY A 311 0.76 -2.52 -16.67
N ILE A 312 1.55 -2.05 -15.72
CA ILE A 312 2.34 -0.82 -15.89
C ILE A 312 3.48 -0.99 -16.89
N SER A 313 4.15 -2.16 -16.91
CA SER A 313 5.33 -2.41 -17.72
C SER A 313 5.14 -3.53 -18.75
N ILE A 314 3.91 -3.85 -19.14
CA ILE A 314 3.66 -4.77 -20.25
C ILE A 314 4.07 -4.13 -21.58
N ASN A 315 4.35 -4.96 -22.57
CA ASN A 315 4.68 -4.51 -23.91
C ASN A 315 3.53 -3.74 -24.53
N LEU A 316 3.84 -2.64 -25.23
CA LEU A 316 2.82 -1.79 -25.88
C LEU A 316 2.17 -2.46 -27.10
N ASP A 317 2.74 -3.56 -27.60
CA ASP A 317 2.14 -4.40 -28.65
C ASP A 317 1.04 -5.35 -28.16
N GLY A 318 0.75 -5.35 -26.84
CA GLY A 318 -0.25 -6.19 -26.22
C GLY A 318 0.16 -7.66 -26.00
N SER A 319 1.35 -8.06 -26.38
CA SER A 319 1.82 -9.46 -26.28
C SER A 319 1.87 -10.00 -24.84
N GLU A 320 1.98 -9.11 -23.83
CA GLU A 320 2.08 -9.45 -22.42
C GLU A 320 0.78 -9.22 -21.62
N GLN A 321 -0.35 -8.96 -22.26
CA GLN A 321 -1.66 -8.79 -21.59
C GLN A 321 -2.03 -9.98 -20.68
N HIS A 322 -1.59 -11.18 -21.03
CA HIS A 322 -1.84 -12.39 -20.25
C HIS A 322 -1.14 -12.41 -18.88
N LEU A 323 -0.13 -11.54 -18.65
CA LEU A 323 0.59 -11.40 -17.39
C LEU A 323 -0.15 -10.51 -16.38
N VAL A 324 -1.09 -9.71 -16.85
CA VAL A 324 -1.86 -8.79 -16.01
C VAL A 324 -2.86 -9.54 -15.16
N HIS A 325 -2.92 -9.20 -13.87
CA HIS A 325 -3.97 -9.74 -13.00
C HIS A 325 -5.34 -9.26 -13.43
N LYS A 326 -6.20 -10.19 -13.81
CA LYS A 326 -7.58 -9.87 -14.20
C LYS A 326 -8.42 -9.53 -12.98
N HIS A 327 -9.08 -8.40 -13.04
CA HIS A 327 -10.00 -7.92 -12.02
C HIS A 327 -11.39 -7.78 -12.64
N ALA A 328 -12.28 -8.72 -12.36
CA ALA A 328 -13.61 -8.79 -12.95
C ALA A 328 -14.47 -7.52 -12.78
N GLU A 329 -14.14 -6.69 -11.78
CA GLU A 329 -14.84 -5.42 -11.55
C GLU A 329 -14.32 -4.25 -12.40
N LEU A 330 -13.10 -4.36 -12.97
CA LEU A 330 -12.48 -3.26 -13.73
C LEU A 330 -12.50 -3.53 -15.23
N CYS A 331 -11.65 -4.39 -15.71
CA CYS A 331 -11.53 -4.77 -17.11
C CYS A 331 -10.90 -6.15 -17.25
N ASP A 332 -11.31 -6.90 -18.27
CA ASP A 332 -10.65 -8.16 -18.63
C ASP A 332 -9.31 -7.92 -19.33
N GLU A 333 -9.17 -6.78 -20.02
CA GLU A 333 -7.96 -6.39 -20.74
C GLU A 333 -7.67 -4.90 -20.57
N ILE A 334 -6.40 -4.53 -20.51
CA ILE A 334 -5.99 -3.13 -20.53
C ILE A 334 -6.05 -2.64 -21.96
N ILE A 335 -6.78 -1.54 -22.19
CA ILE A 335 -6.84 -0.90 -23.51
C ILE A 335 -5.51 -0.20 -23.76
N ILE A 336 -4.70 -0.76 -24.66
CA ILE A 336 -3.51 -0.09 -25.19
C ILE A 336 -4.00 0.76 -26.36
N PRO A 337 -3.82 2.08 -26.33
CA PRO A 337 -4.28 2.94 -27.41
C PRO A 337 -3.55 2.58 -28.71
N ASN A 338 -4.29 2.18 -29.75
CA ASN A 338 -3.73 1.93 -31.08
C ASN A 338 -3.33 3.22 -31.80
N ASP A 339 -4.00 4.32 -31.44
CA ASP A 339 -3.79 5.65 -32.01
C ASP A 339 -3.45 6.62 -30.89
N VAL A 340 -2.18 6.72 -30.52
CA VAL A 340 -1.69 7.83 -29.74
C VAL A 340 -1.52 9.00 -30.72
N ILE A 341 -2.63 9.65 -31.06
CA ILE A 341 -2.59 10.93 -31.79
C ILE A 341 -2.01 11.94 -30.81
N PHE A 342 -0.74 12.23 -30.99
CA PHE A 342 -0.04 13.27 -30.24
C PHE A 342 -0.49 14.63 -30.74
N GLU A 343 -1.45 15.24 -30.05
CA GLU A 343 -1.54 16.69 -30.08
C GLU A 343 -0.40 17.24 -29.22
N PRO A 344 0.46 18.12 -29.75
CA PRO A 344 1.67 18.60 -29.06
C PRO A 344 1.36 19.71 -28.05
N ASN A 345 0.32 19.59 -27.25
CA ASN A 345 0.02 20.58 -26.21
C ASN A 345 0.72 20.19 -24.90
N GLU A 346 1.98 20.64 -24.74
CA GLU A 346 2.74 20.54 -23.50
C GLU A 346 2.04 21.20 -22.28
N ILE A 347 0.98 21.97 -22.52
CA ILE A 347 0.19 22.68 -21.52
C ILE A 347 -0.83 21.78 -20.83
N ASP A 348 -1.39 20.78 -21.53
CA ASP A 348 -2.46 19.93 -20.99
C ASP A 348 -2.06 19.06 -19.79
N ILE A 349 -0.79 18.70 -19.65
CA ILE A 349 -0.34 17.91 -18.49
C ILE A 349 -0.27 18.77 -17.24
N ALA A 350 0.14 20.02 -17.37
CA ALA A 350 0.19 20.97 -16.26
C ALA A 350 -1.21 21.49 -15.88
N GLU A 351 -2.08 21.77 -16.85
CA GLU A 351 -3.47 22.20 -16.62
C GLU A 351 -4.37 21.07 -16.09
N ASN A 352 -4.25 19.85 -16.60
CA ASN A 352 -4.98 18.70 -16.04
C ASN A 352 -4.49 18.33 -14.63
N ILE A 353 -3.21 18.51 -14.32
CA ILE A 353 -2.70 18.39 -12.96
C ILE A 353 -3.24 19.53 -12.10
N GLY A 354 -3.26 20.77 -12.59
CA GLY A 354 -3.82 21.94 -11.89
C GLY A 354 -5.34 21.79 -11.64
N ASN A 355 -6.08 21.32 -12.59
CA ASN A 355 -7.53 21.06 -12.45
C ASN A 355 -7.81 19.89 -11.48
N ASN A 356 -7.00 18.83 -11.51
CA ASN A 356 -7.09 17.75 -10.53
C ASN A 356 -6.68 18.21 -9.11
N LEU A 357 -5.73 19.14 -8.98
CA LEU A 357 -5.36 19.76 -7.69
C LEU A 357 -6.52 20.58 -7.11
N ASN A 358 -7.27 21.29 -7.93
CA ASN A 358 -8.45 22.05 -7.48
C ASN A 358 -9.58 21.13 -7.04
N LEU A 359 -9.83 20.02 -7.74
CA LEU A 359 -10.79 18.98 -7.31
C LEU A 359 -10.38 18.33 -5.98
N ILE A 360 -9.09 18.10 -5.77
CA ILE A 360 -8.56 17.57 -4.49
C ILE A 360 -8.81 18.56 -3.34
N LYS A 361 -8.59 19.86 -3.56
CA LYS A 361 -8.84 20.89 -2.55
C LYS A 361 -10.33 20.98 -2.18
N GLU A 362 -11.22 20.81 -3.15
CA GLU A 362 -12.67 20.82 -2.93
C GLU A 362 -13.16 19.55 -2.21
N GLU A 363 -12.64 18.37 -2.53
CA GLU A 363 -13.01 17.12 -1.85
C GLU A 363 -12.51 17.09 -0.41
N ASN A 364 -11.25 17.50 -0.14
CA ASN A 364 -10.70 17.59 1.22
C ASN A 364 -11.44 18.61 2.09
N ASN A 365 -11.93 19.71 1.51
CA ASN A 365 -12.78 20.68 2.22
C ASN A 365 -14.17 20.11 2.53
N LYS A 366 -14.72 19.24 1.69
CA LYS A 366 -16.01 18.56 1.95
C LYS A 366 -15.89 17.47 3.02
N GLU A 367 -14.81 16.68 3.02
CA GLU A 367 -14.56 15.67 4.05
C GLU A 367 -14.18 16.26 5.41
N GLY A 368 -13.45 17.40 5.44
CA GLY A 368 -13.14 18.14 6.66
C GLY A 368 -14.39 18.67 7.38
N ASN A 369 -15.39 19.11 6.64
CA ASN A 369 -16.66 19.61 7.20
C ASN A 369 -17.62 18.50 7.66
N SER A 370 -17.58 17.30 7.08
CA SER A 370 -18.42 16.18 7.52
C SER A 370 -17.98 15.55 8.84
N LYS A 371 -16.69 15.56 9.14
CA LYS A 371 -16.15 15.03 10.41
C LYS A 371 -16.36 15.93 11.63
N ILE A 372 -16.62 17.20 11.43
CA ILE A 372 -16.88 18.15 12.53
C ILE A 372 -18.33 18.12 12.98
N THR A 373 -19.28 17.79 12.11
CA THR A 373 -20.72 17.71 12.45
C THR A 373 -21.09 16.43 13.18
N ASP A 374 -20.39 15.31 12.96
CA ASP A 374 -20.73 14.04 13.64
C ASP A 374 -20.21 13.94 15.09
N TYR A 375 -19.25 14.79 15.49
CA TYR A 375 -18.75 14.81 16.88
C TYR A 375 -19.61 15.63 17.83
N PHE A 376 -20.53 16.50 17.35
CA PHE A 376 -21.40 17.34 18.19
C PHE A 376 -22.81 16.77 18.41
N SER A 377 -23.20 15.67 17.75
CA SER A 377 -24.53 15.07 17.88
C SER A 377 -24.62 13.95 18.96
N ILE A 378 -23.52 13.56 19.61
CA ILE A 378 -23.50 12.46 20.59
C ILE A 378 -23.44 12.95 22.06
N SER A 379 -23.33 14.26 22.34
CA SER A 379 -23.16 14.76 23.69
C SER A 379 -24.42 15.35 24.37
N ASN A 380 -25.62 15.22 23.78
CA ASN A 380 -26.86 15.72 24.36
C ASN A 380 -27.93 14.63 24.51
N GLY A 381 -27.67 13.64 25.36
CA GLY A 381 -28.69 12.61 25.63
C GLY A 381 -28.30 11.64 26.73
N ALA A 382 -28.07 12.13 27.93
CA ALA A 382 -28.16 11.31 29.16
C ALA A 382 -28.32 12.18 30.38
N ASN A 383 -29.49 12.71 30.57
CA ASN A 383 -30.04 12.94 31.93
C ASN A 383 -31.12 11.90 32.10
N MET A 384 -30.94 10.97 33.00
CA MET A 384 -32.02 10.20 33.58
C MET A 384 -31.76 9.92 35.05
N ASP A 385 -32.74 10.28 35.79
CA ASP A 385 -32.91 10.30 37.23
C ASP A 385 -32.64 8.98 37.93
N ILE A 386 -32.15 9.14 39.14
CA ILE A 386 -32.03 8.11 40.17
C ILE A 386 -33.34 8.14 40.99
N GLU A 387 -34.01 7.02 41.11
CA GLU A 387 -34.63 6.50 42.31
C GLU A 387 -34.19 5.07 42.55
#